data_55a20846503a67a86fc53fde6bde1a1c
#
_entry.id   55a20846503a67a86fc53fde6bde1a1c
#
_cell.length_a   1.000
_cell.length_b   1.000
_cell.length_c   1.000
_cell.angle_alpha   90.00
_cell.angle_beta   90.00
_cell.angle_gamma   90.00
#
_symmetry.space_group_name_H-M   'P 1'
#
loop_
_entity.id
_entity.type
_entity.pdbx_description
1 polymer ?
#
loop_
_entity_poly.entity_id
_entity_poly.type
_entity_poly.pdbx_seq_one_letter_code
_entity_poly.pdbx_strand_id
1 'polypeptide(L)'
;MIKTDILIIGAGPTGLFAVFEAGLLKLKCHLIDALPQPGGQCSEIYPKKPIYDIPGFPEVLAGDLVDNLMEQIKPFEPGFTLGERAETIDKQDDGSFIVTTSKGTKHHAPVVVIAGGLGSFEPRKPPIPSIKKYEDNGVAYIIRDPEVYRDKKVVIAGGGDSALDWSIFLADVASEVSLIHRRKDFRGALDSVEKVEELSKIGKINLITDAEVVDLKGEDQLESVVIRHKDKAMEEEIRETDHFIPLFGLSPKLGPIANWGLEIEKNAIKVDNSYDYQTNIPGIYAIGDVNTYKGKLKLILCGFHEAAIMCQSAYQRINPDKKYVMKYTTVSGVNGFDGSKKEAKREVVKSIN
;
A
#
# COMPACT_ATOMS: atom_id res chain seq x y z
N MET A 1 15.31 8.64 24.29
CA MET A 1 15.36 7.34 23.58
C MET A 1 14.15 6.52 23.97
N ILE A 2 13.35 6.13 22.99
CA ILE A 2 12.13 5.32 23.17
C ILE A 2 12.54 3.84 23.19
N LYS A 3 12.04 3.09 24.17
CA LYS A 3 12.33 1.64 24.31
C LYS A 3 11.06 0.83 24.09
N THR A 4 11.17 -0.24 23.32
CA THR A 4 10.06 -1.15 22.99
C THR A 4 10.59 -2.58 22.79
N ASP A 5 9.71 -3.59 22.80
CA ASP A 5 10.11 -4.96 22.50
C ASP A 5 10.28 -5.19 21.01
N ILE A 6 9.39 -4.63 20.20
CA ILE A 6 9.42 -4.69 18.73
C ILE A 6 9.30 -3.28 18.17
N LEU A 7 10.29 -2.88 17.36
CA LEU A 7 10.22 -1.66 16.57
C LEU A 7 9.80 -2.00 15.14
N ILE A 8 8.67 -1.44 14.68
CA ILE A 8 8.10 -1.69 13.36
C ILE A 8 8.32 -0.46 12.48
N ILE A 9 8.93 -0.64 11.32
CA ILE A 9 9.16 0.42 10.32
C ILE A 9 8.14 0.28 9.21
N GLY A 10 7.16 1.16 9.20
CA GLY A 10 5.99 1.17 8.34
C GLY A 10 4.70 0.88 9.11
N ALA A 11 3.79 1.85 9.11
CA ALA A 11 2.48 1.78 9.74
C ALA A 11 1.36 1.47 8.73
N GLY A 12 1.67 0.77 7.64
CA GLY A 12 0.69 0.22 6.70
C GLY A 12 -0.06 -0.99 7.27
N PRO A 13 -1.02 -1.58 6.52
CA PRO A 13 -1.86 -2.68 7.01
C PRO A 13 -1.08 -3.83 7.65
N THR A 14 0.02 -4.25 7.02
CA THR A 14 0.87 -5.34 7.54
C THR A 14 1.55 -4.96 8.87
N GLY A 15 2.07 -3.73 8.97
CA GLY A 15 2.70 -3.23 10.21
C GLY A 15 1.69 -3.10 11.35
N LEU A 16 0.49 -2.62 11.06
CA LEU A 16 -0.60 -2.53 12.03
C LEU A 16 -1.01 -3.92 12.50
N PHE A 17 -1.19 -4.89 11.59
CA PHE A 17 -1.54 -6.25 11.99
C PHE A 17 -0.43 -6.94 12.80
N ALA A 18 0.84 -6.63 12.53
CA ALA A 18 1.96 -7.13 13.35
C ALA A 18 1.87 -6.65 14.82
N VAL A 19 1.34 -5.45 15.07
CA VAL A 19 1.06 -4.98 16.44
C VAL A 19 0.02 -5.86 17.12
N PHE A 20 -1.04 -6.26 16.41
CA PHE A 20 -2.07 -7.16 16.95
C PHE A 20 -1.47 -8.50 17.36
N GLU A 21 -0.73 -9.15 16.47
CA GLU A 21 -0.10 -10.45 16.74
C GLU A 21 0.93 -10.37 17.89
N ALA A 22 1.77 -9.33 17.91
CA ALA A 22 2.71 -9.09 19.00
C ALA A 22 2.00 -8.83 20.35
N GLY A 23 0.91 -8.07 20.31
CA GLY A 23 0.09 -7.77 21.48
C GLY A 23 -0.55 -9.02 22.12
N LEU A 24 -0.98 -10.00 21.30
CA LEU A 24 -1.44 -11.29 21.79
C LEU A 24 -0.35 -12.02 22.60
N LEU A 25 0.92 -11.81 22.24
CA LEU A 25 2.10 -12.36 22.92
C LEU A 25 2.59 -11.47 24.08
N LYS A 26 1.87 -10.38 24.40
CA LYS A 26 2.24 -9.41 25.44
C LYS A 26 3.54 -8.66 25.14
N LEU A 27 3.89 -8.51 23.88
CA LEU A 27 5.02 -7.71 23.43
C LEU A 27 4.56 -6.29 23.12
N LYS A 28 5.34 -5.30 23.54
CA LYS A 28 5.09 -3.88 23.25
C LYS A 28 5.67 -3.51 21.90
N CYS A 29 4.89 -2.80 21.11
CA CYS A 29 5.30 -2.31 19.80
C CYS A 29 5.38 -0.78 19.74
N HIS A 30 6.33 -0.29 18.94
CA HIS A 30 6.39 1.09 18.51
C HIS A 30 6.56 1.13 17.00
N LEU A 31 5.79 1.98 16.31
CA LEU A 31 5.83 2.11 14.85
C LEU A 31 6.51 3.42 14.46
N ILE A 32 7.36 3.37 13.43
CA ILE A 32 7.91 4.55 12.76
C ILE A 32 7.33 4.59 11.35
N ASP A 33 6.81 5.73 10.92
CA ASP A 33 6.40 5.93 9.53
C ASP A 33 6.81 7.33 9.03
N ALA A 34 7.25 7.40 7.78
CA ALA A 34 7.57 8.66 7.11
C ALA A 34 6.31 9.50 6.83
N LEU A 35 5.15 8.87 6.73
CA LEU A 35 3.87 9.55 6.56
C LEU A 35 3.37 10.13 7.89
N PRO A 36 2.58 11.22 7.83
CA PRO A 36 2.05 11.87 9.03
C PRO A 36 0.88 11.10 9.67
N GLN A 37 0.39 10.05 9.02
CA GLN A 37 -0.72 9.23 9.48
C GLN A 37 -0.49 7.75 9.18
N PRO A 38 -1.08 6.82 9.98
CA PRO A 38 -1.04 5.39 9.69
C PRO A 38 -1.82 5.02 8.44
N GLY A 39 -1.55 3.81 7.91
CA GLY A 39 -2.28 3.18 6.81
C GLY A 39 -1.46 3.02 5.54
N GLY A 40 -0.31 3.69 5.41
CA GLY A 40 0.57 3.55 4.25
C GLY A 40 -0.15 3.85 2.93
N GLN A 41 -0.02 2.96 1.94
CA GLN A 41 -0.66 3.13 0.63
C GLN A 41 -2.18 3.21 0.71
N CYS A 42 -2.81 2.46 1.60
CA CYS A 42 -4.26 2.39 1.74
C CYS A 42 -4.86 3.74 2.16
N SER A 43 -4.19 4.49 3.03
CA SER A 43 -4.65 5.82 3.44
C SER A 43 -4.17 6.92 2.51
N GLU A 44 -2.94 6.82 1.97
CA GLU A 44 -2.30 7.91 1.24
C GLU A 44 -2.67 7.92 -0.25
N ILE A 45 -2.81 6.73 -0.88
CA ILE A 45 -2.93 6.63 -2.33
C ILE A 45 -4.36 6.35 -2.79
N TYR A 46 -5.08 5.45 -2.10
CA TYR A 46 -6.39 4.98 -2.57
C TYR A 46 -7.40 4.67 -1.44
N PRO A 47 -7.65 5.62 -0.50
CA PRO A 47 -8.49 5.35 0.67
C PRO A 47 -9.93 4.95 0.31
N LYS A 48 -10.45 5.44 -0.82
CA LYS A 48 -11.81 5.16 -1.31
C LYS A 48 -11.88 4.00 -2.32
N LYS A 49 -10.75 3.29 -2.56
CA LYS A 49 -10.73 2.14 -3.45
C LYS A 49 -11.23 0.89 -2.72
N PRO A 50 -12.17 0.12 -3.29
CA PRO A 50 -12.59 -1.16 -2.73
C PRO A 50 -11.48 -2.21 -2.89
N ILE A 51 -11.34 -3.06 -1.88
CA ILE A 51 -10.45 -4.23 -1.83
C ILE A 51 -11.34 -5.46 -1.65
N TYR A 52 -11.13 -6.50 -2.44
CA TYR A 52 -11.99 -7.69 -2.50
C TYR A 52 -11.31 -8.94 -1.95
N ASP A 53 -9.99 -8.91 -1.74
CA ASP A 53 -9.16 -10.06 -1.35
C ASP A 53 -8.76 -10.06 0.13
N ILE A 54 -9.56 -9.39 0.98
CA ILE A 54 -9.43 -9.47 2.44
C ILE A 54 -10.43 -10.52 2.96
N PRO A 55 -9.95 -11.65 3.50
CA PRO A 55 -10.83 -12.71 4.00
C PRO A 55 -11.85 -12.20 5.03
N GLY A 56 -13.12 -12.60 4.85
CA GLY A 56 -14.20 -12.21 5.74
C GLY A 56 -14.92 -10.91 5.35
N PHE A 57 -14.43 -10.20 4.34
CA PHE A 57 -15.09 -9.05 3.74
C PHE A 57 -15.39 -9.33 2.27
N PRO A 58 -16.66 -9.30 1.82
CA PRO A 58 -16.98 -9.33 0.38
C PRO A 58 -16.30 -8.20 -0.38
N GLU A 59 -16.29 -7.01 0.22
CA GLU A 59 -15.49 -5.84 -0.14
C GLU A 59 -15.25 -4.97 1.10
N VAL A 60 -14.18 -4.21 1.10
CA VAL A 60 -13.86 -3.21 2.12
C VAL A 60 -13.10 -2.05 1.48
N LEU A 61 -13.44 -0.80 1.81
CA LEU A 61 -12.64 0.32 1.35
C LEU A 61 -11.26 0.30 2.02
N ALA A 62 -10.24 0.71 1.28
CA ALA A 62 -8.86 0.69 1.80
C ALA A 62 -8.70 1.53 3.07
N GLY A 63 -9.37 2.69 3.16
CA GLY A 63 -9.44 3.52 4.36
C GLY A 63 -10.12 2.81 5.52
N ASP A 64 -11.28 2.19 5.28
CA ASP A 64 -12.05 1.46 6.29
C ASP A 64 -11.27 0.24 6.83
N LEU A 65 -10.49 -0.42 5.98
CA LEU A 65 -9.59 -1.48 6.42
C LEU A 65 -8.56 -0.96 7.43
N VAL A 66 -7.98 0.22 7.16
CA VAL A 66 -7.02 0.85 8.08
C VAL A 66 -7.69 1.23 9.40
N ASP A 67 -8.89 1.81 9.36
CA ASP A 67 -9.65 2.19 10.57
C ASP A 67 -9.97 0.94 11.42
N ASN A 68 -10.37 -0.16 10.78
CA ASN A 68 -10.62 -1.43 11.45
C ASN A 68 -9.34 -2.00 12.09
N LEU A 69 -8.19 -1.91 11.41
CA LEU A 69 -6.89 -2.34 11.96
C LEU A 69 -6.47 -1.44 13.13
N MET A 70 -6.65 -0.13 13.04
CA MET A 70 -6.37 0.80 14.14
C MET A 70 -7.25 0.52 15.36
N GLU A 71 -8.54 0.20 15.16
CA GLU A 71 -9.41 -0.26 16.23
C GLU A 71 -8.94 -1.59 16.83
N GLN A 72 -8.51 -2.53 15.99
CA GLN A 72 -8.02 -3.85 16.39
C GLN A 72 -6.77 -3.78 17.28
N ILE A 73 -5.87 -2.83 17.03
CA ILE A 73 -4.62 -2.69 17.81
C ILE A 73 -4.77 -1.79 19.05
N LYS A 74 -5.85 -1.02 19.15
CA LYS A 74 -6.06 -0.07 20.24
C LYS A 74 -5.87 -0.64 21.65
N PRO A 75 -6.32 -1.88 21.99
CA PRO A 75 -6.11 -2.47 23.30
C PRO A 75 -4.66 -2.76 23.67
N PHE A 76 -3.74 -2.74 22.69
CA PHE A 76 -2.32 -3.01 22.91
C PHE A 76 -1.48 -1.74 23.06
N GLU A 77 -2.10 -0.57 22.89
CA GLU A 77 -1.52 0.77 23.13
C GLU A 77 -0.13 0.95 22.45
N PRO A 78 0.00 0.67 21.13
CA PRO A 78 1.29 0.85 20.47
C PRO A 78 1.70 2.33 20.45
N GLY A 79 3.00 2.57 20.53
CA GLY A 79 3.55 3.91 20.30
C GLY A 79 3.71 4.21 18.81
N PHE A 80 3.67 5.49 18.44
CA PHE A 80 3.87 5.94 17.08
C PHE A 80 4.87 7.09 17.01
N THR A 81 5.76 7.06 16.02
CA THR A 81 6.61 8.17 15.57
C THR A 81 6.31 8.39 14.09
N LEU A 82 5.39 9.30 13.81
CA LEU A 82 4.89 9.60 12.47
C LEU A 82 5.54 10.85 11.88
N GLY A 83 5.61 10.94 10.55
CA GLY A 83 6.27 12.03 9.84
C GLY A 83 7.79 12.02 10.01
N GLU A 84 8.36 10.87 10.34
CA GLU A 84 9.80 10.64 10.48
C GLU A 84 10.21 9.35 9.78
N ARG A 85 11.24 9.43 8.93
CA ARG A 85 11.76 8.26 8.24
C ARG A 85 12.88 7.61 9.08
N ALA A 86 12.90 6.28 9.15
CA ALA A 86 14.04 5.54 9.71
C ALA A 86 15.28 5.72 8.82
N GLU A 87 16.38 6.24 9.38
CA GLU A 87 17.60 6.59 8.63
C GLU A 87 18.72 5.58 8.87
N THR A 88 19.11 5.39 10.13
CA THR A 88 20.21 4.49 10.48
C THR A 88 19.77 3.42 11.46
N ILE A 89 20.50 2.31 11.45
CA ILE A 89 20.37 1.22 12.40
C ILE A 89 21.76 0.87 12.93
N ASP A 90 21.90 0.85 14.25
CA ASP A 90 23.13 0.51 14.95
C ASP A 90 22.88 -0.72 15.83
N LYS A 91 23.53 -1.84 15.49
CA LYS A 91 23.49 -3.05 16.31
C LYS A 91 24.33 -2.87 17.58
N GLN A 92 23.77 -3.25 18.72
CA GLN A 92 24.42 -3.15 20.03
C GLN A 92 25.09 -4.50 20.40
N ASP A 93 25.99 -4.46 21.40
CA ASP A 93 26.73 -5.64 21.87
C ASP A 93 25.82 -6.73 22.45
N ASP A 94 24.68 -6.35 23.01
CA ASP A 94 23.66 -7.28 23.54
C ASP A 94 22.76 -7.86 22.44
N GLY A 95 23.03 -7.51 21.17
CA GLY A 95 22.27 -7.96 20.01
C GLY A 95 20.96 -7.21 19.76
N SER A 96 20.69 -6.16 20.54
CA SER A 96 19.60 -5.21 20.27
C SER A 96 19.99 -4.18 19.22
N PHE A 97 19.08 -3.26 18.87
CA PHE A 97 19.28 -2.25 17.83
C PHE A 97 18.86 -0.87 18.32
N ILE A 98 19.60 0.14 17.88
CA ILE A 98 19.18 1.54 17.96
C ILE A 98 18.87 2.01 16.54
N VAL A 99 17.63 2.45 16.31
CA VAL A 99 17.22 3.10 15.05
C VAL A 99 17.07 4.58 15.29
N THR A 100 17.71 5.37 14.43
CA THR A 100 17.64 6.85 14.46
C THR A 100 16.83 7.32 13.26
N THR A 101 15.89 8.23 13.48
CA THR A 101 15.02 8.78 12.43
C THR A 101 15.62 10.02 11.77
N SER A 102 15.01 10.49 10.70
CA SER A 102 15.36 11.71 9.95
C SER A 102 15.32 12.99 10.80
N LYS A 103 14.64 12.98 11.95
CA LYS A 103 14.60 14.10 12.90
C LYS A 103 15.46 13.85 14.13
N GLY A 104 16.24 12.76 14.15
CA GLY A 104 17.14 12.42 15.24
C GLY A 104 16.48 11.71 16.43
N THR A 105 15.21 11.32 16.32
CA THR A 105 14.54 10.51 17.34
C THR A 105 15.16 9.11 17.38
N LYS A 106 15.53 8.65 18.58
CA LYS A 106 16.19 7.35 18.78
C LYS A 106 15.26 6.34 19.42
N HIS A 107 15.18 5.16 18.81
CA HIS A 107 14.40 4.02 19.28
C HIS A 107 15.32 2.84 19.56
N HIS A 108 15.09 2.14 20.67
CA HIS A 108 15.86 0.96 21.07
C HIS A 108 14.95 -0.25 21.18
N ALA A 109 15.29 -1.35 20.50
CA ALA A 109 14.53 -2.59 20.53
C ALA A 109 15.42 -3.82 20.28
N PRO A 110 15.13 -4.98 20.90
CA PRO A 110 15.79 -6.26 20.60
C PRO A 110 15.37 -6.83 19.23
N VAL A 111 14.24 -6.35 18.68
CA VAL A 111 13.70 -6.79 17.38
C VAL A 111 13.29 -5.59 16.56
N VAL A 112 13.69 -5.60 15.28
CA VAL A 112 13.28 -4.61 14.27
C VAL A 112 12.53 -5.33 13.15
N VAL A 113 11.34 -4.82 12.79
CA VAL A 113 10.50 -5.35 11.71
C VAL A 113 10.33 -4.29 10.63
N ILE A 114 10.72 -4.62 9.41
CA ILE A 114 10.55 -3.73 8.26
C ILE A 114 9.26 -4.13 7.54
N ALA A 115 8.25 -3.26 7.62
CA ALA A 115 6.93 -3.38 7.00
C ALA A 115 6.62 -2.18 6.07
N GLY A 116 7.68 -1.62 5.46
CA GLY A 116 7.65 -0.37 4.71
C GLY A 116 6.99 -0.46 3.32
N GLY A 117 6.33 -1.56 2.98
CA GLY A 117 5.63 -1.74 1.70
C GLY A 117 6.57 -1.53 0.51
N LEU A 118 6.22 -0.65 -0.43
CA LEU A 118 7.07 -0.27 -1.57
C LEU A 118 8.11 0.82 -1.21
N GLY A 119 8.22 1.20 0.06
CA GLY A 119 9.07 2.30 0.51
C GLY A 119 8.47 3.67 0.19
N SER A 120 9.30 4.66 -0.13
CA SER A 120 8.80 5.94 -0.60
C SER A 120 8.14 5.78 -1.97
N PHE A 121 6.86 6.17 -2.07
CA PHE A 121 6.09 6.04 -3.31
C PHE A 121 6.42 7.18 -4.25
N GLU A 122 7.31 6.96 -5.19
CA GLU A 122 7.44 7.90 -6.30
C GLU A 122 6.69 7.33 -7.51
N PRO A 123 5.67 8.05 -8.01
CA PRO A 123 5.00 7.69 -9.25
C PRO A 123 6.01 7.68 -10.39
N ARG A 124 5.91 6.68 -11.25
CA ARG A 124 6.67 6.68 -12.50
C ARG A 124 6.08 7.72 -13.42
N LYS A 125 6.83 8.79 -13.64
CA LYS A 125 6.44 9.88 -14.52
C LYS A 125 6.69 9.50 -15.99
N PRO A 126 5.76 9.81 -16.91
CA PRO A 126 6.02 9.68 -18.34
C PRO A 126 7.12 10.66 -18.79
N PRO A 127 7.90 10.30 -19.82
CA PRO A 127 8.94 11.17 -20.36
C PRO A 127 8.35 12.28 -21.25
N ILE A 128 7.42 13.07 -20.73
CA ILE A 128 6.78 14.19 -21.40
C ILE A 128 7.43 15.48 -20.91
N PRO A 129 8.12 16.25 -21.76
CA PRO A 129 8.84 17.45 -21.32
C PRO A 129 7.96 18.50 -20.65
N SER A 130 6.75 18.69 -21.15
CA SER A 130 5.78 19.68 -20.65
C SER A 130 5.10 19.30 -19.34
N ILE A 131 5.24 18.06 -18.84
CA ILE A 131 4.44 17.53 -17.74
C ILE A 131 4.57 18.32 -16.44
N LYS A 132 5.77 18.82 -16.14
CA LYS A 132 6.03 19.60 -14.92
C LYS A 132 5.22 20.90 -14.86
N LYS A 133 4.87 21.48 -15.99
CA LYS A 133 4.06 22.71 -16.08
C LYS A 133 2.64 22.49 -15.53
N TYR A 134 2.11 21.27 -15.71
CA TYR A 134 0.73 20.93 -15.38
C TYR A 134 0.60 20.07 -14.13
N GLU A 135 1.71 19.74 -13.44
CA GLU A 135 1.64 19.11 -12.10
C GLU A 135 0.87 20.05 -11.17
N ASP A 136 -0.15 19.52 -10.47
CA ASP A 136 -1.13 20.25 -9.66
C ASP A 136 -2.11 21.16 -10.46
N ASN A 137 -1.94 21.28 -11.79
CA ASN A 137 -2.79 22.08 -12.69
C ASN A 137 -3.37 21.22 -13.83
N GLY A 138 -3.91 20.05 -13.50
CA GLY A 138 -4.51 19.13 -14.47
C GLY A 138 -3.79 17.78 -14.57
N VAL A 139 -2.54 17.64 -14.11
CA VAL A 139 -1.84 16.35 -14.03
C VAL A 139 -1.85 15.84 -12.60
N ALA A 140 -2.33 14.63 -12.40
CA ALA A 140 -2.32 13.92 -11.12
C ALA A 140 -1.77 12.51 -11.29
N TYR A 141 -0.95 12.03 -10.33
CA TYR A 141 -0.39 10.68 -10.34
C TYR A 141 -1.10 9.74 -9.36
N ILE A 142 -1.99 10.28 -8.54
CA ILE A 142 -2.72 9.61 -7.46
C ILE A 142 -4.13 10.20 -7.42
N ILE A 143 -5.13 9.35 -7.29
CA ILE A 143 -6.53 9.75 -7.12
C ILE A 143 -6.90 9.54 -5.65
N ARG A 144 -6.88 10.61 -4.86
CA ARG A 144 -7.26 10.60 -3.43
C ARG A 144 -8.76 10.78 -3.26
N ASP A 145 -9.34 11.68 -4.02
CA ASP A 145 -10.77 11.96 -4.03
C ASP A 145 -11.32 11.93 -5.46
N PRO A 146 -12.09 10.90 -5.84
CA PRO A 146 -12.66 10.80 -7.18
C PRO A 146 -13.68 11.90 -7.50
N GLU A 147 -14.28 12.54 -6.48
CA GLU A 147 -15.25 13.62 -6.69
C GLU A 147 -14.65 14.88 -7.34
N VAL A 148 -13.34 15.06 -7.26
CA VAL A 148 -12.60 16.14 -7.97
C VAL A 148 -12.78 16.04 -9.47
N TYR A 149 -13.04 14.84 -10.00
CA TYR A 149 -13.19 14.54 -11.42
C TYR A 149 -14.65 14.54 -11.89
N ARG A 150 -15.61 14.90 -11.00
CA ARG A 150 -17.04 14.94 -11.36
C ARG A 150 -17.28 15.93 -12.48
N ASP A 151 -17.99 15.43 -13.51
CA ASP A 151 -18.35 16.19 -14.72
C ASP A 151 -17.13 16.71 -15.51
N LYS A 152 -15.93 16.16 -15.30
CA LYS A 152 -14.69 16.51 -16.00
C LYS A 152 -14.36 15.53 -17.12
N LYS A 153 -13.62 15.98 -18.12
CA LYS A 153 -12.98 15.13 -19.12
C LYS A 153 -11.66 14.62 -18.55
N VAL A 154 -11.49 13.31 -18.47
CA VAL A 154 -10.34 12.66 -17.85
C VAL A 154 -9.63 11.74 -18.83
N VAL A 155 -8.34 11.91 -18.99
CA VAL A 155 -7.48 10.98 -19.72
C VAL A 155 -6.63 10.20 -18.71
N ILE A 156 -6.78 8.88 -18.70
CA ILE A 156 -5.97 7.95 -17.92
C ILE A 156 -5.00 7.26 -18.86
N ALA A 157 -3.70 7.20 -18.49
CA ALA A 157 -2.73 6.43 -19.24
C ALA A 157 -2.15 5.33 -18.37
N GLY A 158 -2.24 4.08 -18.83
CA GLY A 158 -1.74 2.92 -18.10
C GLY A 158 -2.27 1.60 -18.64
N GLY A 159 -1.88 0.49 -18.03
CA GLY A 159 -2.33 -0.85 -18.46
C GLY A 159 -2.18 -1.91 -17.37
N GLY A 160 -2.07 -1.49 -16.13
CA GLY A 160 -2.14 -2.35 -14.93
C GLY A 160 -3.44 -2.07 -14.17
N ASP A 161 -3.64 -2.81 -13.06
CA ASP A 161 -4.87 -2.77 -12.25
C ASP A 161 -5.31 -1.34 -11.89
N SER A 162 -4.39 -0.47 -11.45
CA SER A 162 -4.74 0.91 -11.09
C SER A 162 -5.37 1.68 -12.24
N ALA A 163 -4.88 1.51 -13.49
CA ALA A 163 -5.42 2.23 -14.63
C ALA A 163 -6.81 1.70 -15.03
N LEU A 164 -6.98 0.37 -14.97
CA LEU A 164 -8.26 -0.27 -15.28
C LEU A 164 -9.32 0.09 -14.24
N ASP A 165 -9.01 -0.11 -12.96
CA ASP A 165 -9.95 0.11 -11.85
C ASP A 165 -10.40 1.57 -11.76
N TRP A 166 -9.46 2.53 -11.89
CA TRP A 166 -9.82 3.94 -11.90
C TRP A 166 -10.60 4.36 -13.15
N SER A 167 -10.33 3.75 -14.30
CA SER A 167 -11.15 4.00 -15.50
C SER A 167 -12.58 3.51 -15.32
N ILE A 168 -12.76 2.33 -14.74
CA ILE A 168 -14.09 1.78 -14.41
C ILE A 168 -14.81 2.69 -13.41
N PHE A 169 -14.14 3.07 -12.32
CA PHE A 169 -14.75 3.89 -11.28
C PHE A 169 -15.15 5.28 -11.81
N LEU A 170 -14.24 5.95 -12.52
CA LEU A 170 -14.49 7.30 -13.03
C LEU A 170 -15.48 7.34 -14.19
N ALA A 171 -15.77 6.21 -14.84
CA ALA A 171 -16.81 6.13 -15.88
C ALA A 171 -18.22 6.51 -15.41
N ASP A 172 -18.47 6.46 -14.10
CA ASP A 172 -19.75 6.87 -13.48
C ASP A 172 -19.65 8.25 -12.77
N VAL A 173 -18.48 8.87 -12.74
CA VAL A 173 -18.23 10.16 -12.06
C VAL A 173 -17.90 11.26 -13.04
N ALA A 174 -16.97 11.02 -13.96
CA ALA A 174 -16.53 11.99 -14.96
C ALA A 174 -17.53 12.11 -16.12
N SER A 175 -17.51 13.24 -16.84
CA SER A 175 -18.30 13.42 -18.05
C SER A 175 -17.76 12.62 -19.23
N GLU A 176 -16.44 12.40 -19.26
CA GLU A 176 -15.75 11.60 -20.27
C GLU A 176 -14.51 10.94 -19.68
N VAL A 177 -14.32 9.65 -19.93
CA VAL A 177 -13.11 8.90 -19.56
C VAL A 177 -12.46 8.34 -20.82
N SER A 178 -11.19 8.66 -21.03
CA SER A 178 -10.37 8.04 -22.07
C SER A 178 -9.25 7.25 -21.44
N LEU A 179 -9.20 5.93 -21.69
CA LEU A 179 -8.11 5.05 -21.25
C LEU A 179 -7.14 4.81 -22.42
N ILE A 180 -5.89 5.26 -22.24
CA ILE A 180 -4.83 5.14 -23.24
C ILE A 180 -3.83 4.06 -22.78
N HIS A 181 -3.60 3.06 -23.63
CA HIS A 181 -2.61 2.03 -23.38
C HIS A 181 -1.69 1.82 -24.57
N ARG A 182 -0.37 1.71 -24.28
CA ARG A 182 0.68 1.59 -25.30
C ARG A 182 0.75 0.22 -26.03
N ARG A 183 -0.05 -0.76 -25.60
CA ARG A 183 -0.13 -2.14 -26.15
C ARG A 183 -1.59 -2.52 -26.32
N LYS A 184 -1.84 -3.63 -27.04
CA LYS A 184 -3.17 -4.24 -27.10
C LYS A 184 -3.53 -4.92 -25.79
N ASP A 185 -2.58 -5.69 -25.24
CA ASP A 185 -2.81 -6.52 -24.06
C ASP A 185 -2.54 -5.74 -22.77
N PHE A 186 -3.48 -5.80 -21.85
CA PHE A 186 -3.37 -5.28 -20.50
C PHE A 186 -2.64 -6.26 -19.58
N ARG A 187 -2.10 -5.75 -18.47
CA ARG A 187 -1.43 -6.56 -17.45
C ARG A 187 -2.23 -6.65 -16.14
N GLY A 188 -3.37 -6.01 -16.06
CA GLY A 188 -4.26 -6.06 -14.91
C GLY A 188 -5.11 -7.32 -14.88
N ALA A 189 -5.95 -7.46 -13.84
CA ALA A 189 -6.85 -8.58 -13.65
C ALA A 189 -7.79 -8.75 -14.85
N LEU A 190 -8.04 -10.00 -15.24
CA LEU A 190 -8.88 -10.31 -16.41
C LEU A 190 -10.30 -9.71 -16.27
N ASP A 191 -10.89 -9.82 -15.09
CA ASP A 191 -12.23 -9.24 -14.82
C ASP A 191 -12.29 -7.73 -15.05
N SER A 192 -11.21 -6.99 -14.63
CA SER A 192 -11.11 -5.54 -14.86
C SER A 192 -10.93 -5.22 -16.35
N VAL A 193 -10.19 -6.05 -17.09
CA VAL A 193 -10.03 -5.89 -18.55
C VAL A 193 -11.36 -6.07 -19.25
N GLU A 194 -12.08 -7.18 -18.97
CA GLU A 194 -13.40 -7.48 -19.54
C GLU A 194 -14.39 -6.33 -19.26
N LYS A 195 -14.39 -5.80 -18.04
CA LYS A 195 -15.25 -4.70 -17.64
C LYS A 195 -14.94 -3.39 -18.39
N VAL A 196 -13.67 -3.06 -18.60
CA VAL A 196 -13.26 -1.89 -19.40
C VAL A 196 -13.72 -2.05 -20.86
N GLU A 197 -13.58 -3.24 -21.44
CA GLU A 197 -14.03 -3.53 -22.80
C GLU A 197 -15.55 -3.42 -22.94
N GLU A 198 -16.33 -3.91 -21.96
CA GLU A 198 -17.78 -3.76 -21.92
C GLU A 198 -18.19 -2.29 -21.85
N LEU A 199 -17.58 -1.51 -20.95
CA LEU A 199 -17.84 -0.06 -20.80
C LEU A 199 -17.44 0.70 -22.06
N SER A 200 -16.40 0.28 -22.76
CA SER A 200 -16.02 0.85 -24.04
C SER A 200 -17.04 0.55 -25.13
N LYS A 201 -17.58 -0.68 -25.23
CA LYS A 201 -18.62 -1.05 -26.21
C LYS A 201 -19.90 -0.21 -26.09
N ILE A 202 -20.25 0.19 -24.87
CA ILE A 202 -21.42 1.05 -24.61
C ILE A 202 -21.11 2.55 -24.56
N GLY A 203 -19.86 2.94 -24.89
CA GLY A 203 -19.46 4.34 -25.02
C GLY A 203 -19.21 5.07 -23.70
N LYS A 204 -19.12 4.36 -22.57
CA LYS A 204 -18.79 4.97 -21.26
C LYS A 204 -17.29 5.23 -21.08
N ILE A 205 -16.42 4.49 -21.77
CA ILE A 205 -14.99 4.67 -21.79
C ILE A 205 -14.50 4.72 -23.23
N ASN A 206 -13.71 5.72 -23.57
CA ASN A 206 -12.97 5.78 -24.83
C ASN A 206 -11.67 4.97 -24.68
N LEU A 207 -11.69 3.70 -25.08
CA LEU A 207 -10.52 2.84 -25.00
C LEU A 207 -9.64 3.02 -26.24
N ILE A 208 -8.39 3.43 -26.02
CA ILE A 208 -7.38 3.67 -27.07
C ILE A 208 -6.14 2.83 -26.76
N THR A 209 -5.96 1.75 -27.51
CA THR A 209 -4.79 0.87 -27.41
C THR A 209 -3.77 1.20 -28.50
N ASP A 210 -2.55 0.60 -28.40
CA ASP A 210 -1.42 0.87 -29.28
C ASP A 210 -1.11 2.38 -29.45
N ALA A 211 -1.33 3.14 -28.37
CA ALA A 211 -1.17 4.58 -28.35
C ALA A 211 -0.54 5.06 -27.03
N GLU A 212 0.10 6.20 -27.07
CA GLU A 212 0.70 6.82 -25.90
C GLU A 212 0.54 8.33 -25.92
N VAL A 213 0.40 8.94 -24.72
CA VAL A 213 0.43 10.40 -24.59
C VAL A 213 1.87 10.86 -24.70
N VAL A 214 2.15 11.78 -25.62
CA VAL A 214 3.50 12.25 -25.93
C VAL A 214 3.74 13.72 -25.61
N ASP A 215 2.67 14.53 -25.51
CA ASP A 215 2.76 15.92 -25.10
C ASP A 215 1.46 16.40 -24.44
N LEU A 216 1.53 17.54 -23.74
CA LEU A 216 0.44 18.19 -23.04
C LEU A 216 0.35 19.65 -23.50
N LYS A 217 -0.87 20.16 -23.65
CA LYS A 217 -1.13 21.54 -24.13
C LYS A 217 -2.10 22.26 -23.21
N GLY A 218 -1.96 23.58 -23.13
CA GLY A 218 -2.77 24.51 -22.35
C GLY A 218 -1.94 25.72 -21.93
N GLU A 219 -2.58 26.78 -21.51
CA GLU A 219 -1.91 27.97 -20.99
C GLU A 219 -1.56 27.79 -19.51
N ASP A 220 -2.41 28.16 -18.58
CA ASP A 220 -2.17 28.03 -17.12
C ASP A 220 -2.57 26.66 -16.58
N GLN A 221 -3.52 26.01 -17.21
CA GLN A 221 -4.03 24.68 -16.87
C GLN A 221 -3.92 23.74 -18.06
N LEU A 222 -4.04 22.44 -17.79
CA LEU A 222 -4.14 21.44 -18.84
C LEU A 222 -5.46 21.62 -19.61
N GLU A 223 -5.40 21.66 -20.95
CA GLU A 223 -6.56 21.77 -21.83
C GLU A 223 -6.67 20.59 -22.80
N SER A 224 -5.54 19.97 -23.15
CA SER A 224 -5.52 18.82 -24.04
C SER A 224 -4.25 17.98 -23.92
N VAL A 225 -4.33 16.73 -24.36
CA VAL A 225 -3.20 15.82 -24.53
C VAL A 225 -2.96 15.53 -26.00
N VAL A 226 -1.70 15.27 -26.36
CA VAL A 226 -1.32 14.78 -27.69
C VAL A 226 -1.11 13.28 -27.60
N ILE A 227 -1.89 12.53 -28.33
CA ILE A 227 -1.86 11.07 -28.40
C ILE A 227 -1.19 10.65 -29.69
N ARG A 228 -0.16 9.80 -29.62
CA ARG A 228 0.49 9.21 -30.78
C ARG A 228 0.06 7.77 -30.95
N HIS A 229 -0.51 7.46 -32.10
CA HIS A 229 -0.99 6.13 -32.46
C HIS A 229 0.10 5.35 -33.17
N LYS A 230 0.46 4.16 -32.63
CA LYS A 230 1.53 3.30 -33.17
C LYS A 230 1.07 2.51 -34.41
N ASP A 231 -0.21 2.17 -34.46
CA ASP A 231 -0.86 1.41 -35.52
C ASP A 231 -1.22 2.27 -36.75
N LYS A 232 -1.27 3.59 -36.58
CA LYS A 232 -1.67 4.56 -37.64
C LYS A 232 -0.48 5.37 -38.16
N ALA A 233 0.62 4.71 -38.51
CA ALA A 233 1.82 5.37 -39.03
C ALA A 233 2.35 6.54 -38.16
N MET A 234 2.19 6.43 -36.84
CA MET A 234 2.59 7.46 -35.87
C MET A 234 1.78 8.76 -35.96
N GLU A 235 0.55 8.70 -36.44
CA GLU A 235 -0.37 9.83 -36.45
C GLU A 235 -0.60 10.37 -35.04
N GLU A 236 -0.70 11.70 -34.92
CA GLU A 236 -0.97 12.40 -33.68
C GLU A 236 -2.41 12.91 -33.66
N GLU A 237 -3.09 12.65 -32.54
CA GLU A 237 -4.43 13.12 -32.21
C GLU A 237 -4.33 14.10 -31.04
N ILE A 238 -5.01 15.24 -31.12
CA ILE A 238 -5.19 16.15 -29.99
C ILE A 238 -6.54 15.86 -29.35
N ARG A 239 -6.55 15.55 -28.06
CA ARG A 239 -7.76 15.28 -27.30
C ARG A 239 -7.91 16.26 -26.14
N GLU A 240 -9.03 16.97 -26.13
CA GLU A 240 -9.39 17.85 -25.02
C GLU A 240 -9.53 17.07 -23.73
N THR A 241 -9.01 17.61 -22.63
CA THR A 241 -9.13 17.03 -21.30
C THR A 241 -8.90 18.07 -20.21
N ASP A 242 -9.62 17.95 -19.10
CA ASP A 242 -9.36 18.73 -17.88
C ASP A 242 -8.25 18.10 -17.04
N HIS A 243 -8.14 16.75 -17.07
CA HIS A 243 -7.18 16.02 -16.26
C HIS A 243 -6.46 14.92 -17.04
N PHE A 244 -5.17 14.80 -16.79
CA PHE A 244 -4.34 13.68 -17.25
C PHE A 244 -3.77 12.92 -16.06
N ILE A 245 -4.03 11.61 -16.01
CA ILE A 245 -3.68 10.74 -14.88
C ILE A 245 -2.81 9.58 -15.38
N PRO A 246 -1.47 9.74 -15.43
CA PRO A 246 -0.56 8.65 -15.82
C PRO A 246 -0.37 7.66 -14.66
N LEU A 247 -0.96 6.47 -14.76
CA LEU A 247 -0.89 5.40 -13.79
C LEU A 247 0.09 4.31 -14.24
N PHE A 248 1.38 4.64 -14.24
CA PHE A 248 2.46 3.75 -14.70
C PHE A 248 3.07 2.90 -13.58
N GLY A 249 2.42 2.90 -12.42
CA GLY A 249 2.86 2.23 -11.20
C GLY A 249 3.85 3.07 -10.40
N LEU A 250 4.21 2.54 -9.25
CA LEU A 250 5.13 3.16 -8.32
C LEU A 250 6.53 2.57 -8.50
N SER A 251 7.56 3.36 -8.26
CA SER A 251 8.93 2.87 -8.17
C SER A 251 9.22 2.53 -6.71
N PRO A 252 9.44 1.24 -6.38
CA PRO A 252 9.86 0.85 -5.04
C PRO A 252 11.21 1.49 -4.73
N LYS A 253 11.32 2.21 -3.60
CA LYS A 253 12.57 2.75 -3.11
C LYS A 253 12.71 2.41 -1.63
N LEU A 254 13.67 1.56 -1.31
CA LEU A 254 13.99 1.21 0.08
C LEU A 254 14.57 2.38 0.88
N GLY A 255 15.03 3.43 0.18
CA GLY A 255 15.64 4.58 0.83
C GLY A 255 16.87 4.19 1.66
N PRO A 256 17.06 4.78 2.85
CA PRO A 256 18.20 4.47 3.72
C PRO A 256 18.32 3.01 4.12
N ILE A 257 17.20 2.28 4.19
CA ILE A 257 17.16 0.84 4.53
C ILE A 257 18.04 0.01 3.58
N ALA A 258 18.21 0.44 2.32
CA ALA A 258 19.09 -0.22 1.36
C ALA A 258 20.57 -0.27 1.82
N ASN A 259 20.97 0.63 2.73
CA ASN A 259 22.35 0.75 3.25
C ASN A 259 22.54 0.04 4.60
N TRP A 260 21.56 -0.71 5.10
CA TRP A 260 21.61 -1.36 6.41
C TRP A 260 22.31 -2.72 6.41
N GLY A 261 22.95 -3.10 5.28
CA GLY A 261 23.63 -4.38 5.14
C GLY A 261 22.70 -5.57 4.92
N LEU A 262 21.45 -5.31 4.54
CA LEU A 262 20.47 -6.34 4.22
C LEU A 262 20.71 -6.92 2.83
N GLU A 263 20.43 -8.22 2.63
CA GLU A 263 20.40 -8.81 1.29
C GLU A 263 19.18 -8.30 0.51
N ILE A 264 19.46 -7.67 -0.63
CA ILE A 264 18.42 -7.06 -1.49
C ILE A 264 18.41 -7.77 -2.84
N GLU A 265 17.22 -8.19 -3.26
CA GLU A 265 16.95 -8.74 -4.58
C GLU A 265 15.81 -7.97 -5.24
N LYS A 266 16.02 -7.43 -6.46
CA LYS A 266 15.01 -6.70 -7.25
C LYS A 266 14.28 -5.58 -6.46
N ASN A 267 15.05 -4.78 -5.70
CA ASN A 267 14.56 -3.72 -4.82
C ASN A 267 13.64 -4.19 -3.68
N ALA A 268 13.77 -5.44 -3.24
CA ALA A 268 13.08 -5.99 -2.09
C ALA A 268 14.06 -6.69 -1.15
N ILE A 269 13.73 -6.75 0.13
CA ILE A 269 14.57 -7.38 1.15
C ILE A 269 14.36 -8.89 1.09
N LYS A 270 15.45 -9.63 0.85
CA LYS A 270 15.41 -11.10 0.85
C LYS A 270 15.24 -11.64 2.26
N VAL A 271 14.32 -12.59 2.43
CA VAL A 271 14.03 -13.23 3.72
C VAL A 271 13.91 -14.74 3.56
N ASP A 272 14.06 -15.46 4.68
CA ASP A 272 13.76 -16.87 4.76
C ASP A 272 12.26 -17.08 5.07
N ASN A 273 11.50 -17.51 4.06
CA ASN A 273 10.07 -17.80 4.20
C ASN A 273 9.77 -19.23 4.69
N SER A 274 10.78 -20.08 4.77
CA SER A 274 10.60 -21.45 5.28
C SER A 274 10.49 -21.50 6.80
N TYR A 275 10.85 -20.41 7.48
CA TYR A 275 10.93 -20.37 8.93
C TYR A 275 10.19 -19.17 9.55
N ASP A 276 10.63 -17.92 9.31
CA ASP A 276 10.13 -16.78 10.10
C ASP A 276 10.18 -15.40 9.43
N TYR A 277 10.55 -15.33 8.15
CA TYR A 277 10.74 -14.05 7.42
C TYR A 277 11.88 -13.20 7.97
N GLN A 278 12.87 -13.81 8.63
CA GLN A 278 14.07 -13.14 9.09
C GLN A 278 14.97 -12.76 7.90
N THR A 279 15.64 -11.64 8.01
CA THR A 279 16.67 -11.20 7.05
C THR A 279 18.00 -11.93 7.32
N ASN A 280 19.03 -11.60 6.55
CA ASN A 280 20.41 -12.04 6.80
C ASN A 280 20.98 -11.51 8.14
N ILE A 281 20.34 -10.53 8.77
CA ILE A 281 20.76 -9.98 10.07
C ILE A 281 19.81 -10.49 11.16
N PRO A 282 20.29 -11.37 12.09
CA PRO A 282 19.46 -11.92 13.17
C PRO A 282 18.83 -10.83 14.04
N GLY A 283 17.49 -10.86 14.17
CA GLY A 283 16.70 -9.88 14.90
C GLY A 283 16.10 -8.79 14.04
N ILE A 284 16.43 -8.77 12.74
CA ILE A 284 15.75 -7.92 11.74
C ILE A 284 14.90 -8.82 10.84
N TYR A 285 13.62 -8.48 10.74
CA TYR A 285 12.62 -9.15 9.92
C TYR A 285 12.08 -8.22 8.85
N ALA A 286 11.57 -8.78 7.75
CA ALA A 286 10.89 -7.98 6.74
C ALA A 286 9.60 -8.69 6.31
N ILE A 287 8.47 -7.96 6.36
CA ILE A 287 7.12 -8.49 6.09
C ILE A 287 6.34 -7.57 5.14
N GLY A 288 5.38 -8.14 4.42
CA GLY A 288 4.59 -7.43 3.42
C GLY A 288 5.36 -7.19 2.12
N ASP A 289 4.98 -6.18 1.36
CA ASP A 289 5.48 -5.95 -0.01
C ASP A 289 6.96 -5.58 -0.11
N VAL A 290 7.58 -5.22 1.01
CA VAL A 290 9.00 -4.85 1.09
C VAL A 290 9.92 -6.06 0.96
N ASN A 291 9.45 -7.27 1.28
CA ASN A 291 10.24 -8.48 1.24
C ASN A 291 10.14 -9.24 -0.10
N THR A 292 11.06 -10.17 -0.28
CA THR A 292 11.05 -11.13 -1.40
C THR A 292 11.55 -12.50 -0.96
N TYR A 293 10.93 -13.53 -1.52
CA TYR A 293 11.26 -14.93 -1.40
C TYR A 293 10.60 -15.73 -2.52
N LYS A 294 10.95 -17.00 -2.67
CA LYS A 294 10.34 -17.85 -3.71
C LYS A 294 8.84 -18.04 -3.48
N GLY A 295 8.04 -17.65 -4.46
CA GLY A 295 6.56 -17.74 -4.39
C GLY A 295 5.89 -16.56 -3.70
N LYS A 296 6.60 -15.45 -3.48
CA LYS A 296 6.03 -14.22 -2.90
C LYS A 296 4.86 -13.67 -3.72
N LEU A 297 3.73 -13.48 -3.07
CA LEU A 297 2.61 -12.69 -3.57
C LEU A 297 2.53 -11.37 -2.80
N LYS A 298 2.42 -10.26 -3.52
CA LYS A 298 2.29 -8.92 -2.93
C LYS A 298 0.83 -8.60 -2.66
N LEU A 299 0.25 -9.31 -1.69
CA LEU A 299 -1.12 -9.15 -1.21
C LEU A 299 -1.09 -8.78 0.27
N ILE A 300 -2.04 -7.96 0.71
CA ILE A 300 -2.20 -7.60 2.14
C ILE A 300 -2.39 -8.85 2.98
N LEU A 301 -3.21 -9.80 2.51
CA LEU A 301 -3.42 -11.11 3.11
C LEU A 301 -2.12 -11.87 3.40
N CYS A 302 -1.19 -11.91 2.41
CA CYS A 302 0.11 -12.56 2.61
C CYS A 302 0.94 -11.84 3.67
N GLY A 303 0.90 -10.50 3.69
CA GLY A 303 1.55 -9.70 4.73
C GLY A 303 1.01 -9.98 6.14
N PHE A 304 -0.28 -10.23 6.29
CA PHE A 304 -0.88 -10.63 7.57
C PHE A 304 -0.37 -11.98 8.03
N HIS A 305 -0.30 -12.97 7.13
CA HIS A 305 0.28 -14.28 7.45
C HIS A 305 1.76 -14.15 7.87
N GLU A 306 2.54 -13.38 7.14
CA GLU A 306 3.95 -13.14 7.46
C GLU A 306 4.13 -12.49 8.84
N ALA A 307 3.27 -11.53 9.19
CA ALA A 307 3.26 -10.89 10.51
C ALA A 307 3.01 -11.89 11.64
N ALA A 308 2.04 -12.78 11.46
CA ALA A 308 1.72 -13.81 12.46
C ALA A 308 2.91 -14.75 12.70
N ILE A 309 3.55 -15.27 11.66
CA ILE A 309 4.72 -16.16 11.79
C ILE A 309 5.92 -15.42 12.40
N MET A 310 6.21 -14.22 11.91
CA MET A 310 7.31 -13.38 12.40
C MET A 310 7.19 -13.10 13.90
N CYS A 311 6.00 -12.78 14.40
CA CYS A 311 5.79 -12.48 15.81
C CYS A 311 6.11 -13.68 16.73
N GLN A 312 5.89 -14.92 16.28
CA GLN A 312 6.28 -16.13 17.04
C GLN A 312 7.81 -16.20 17.19
N SER A 313 8.55 -15.97 16.12
CA SER A 313 10.02 -15.95 16.15
C SER A 313 10.55 -14.80 17.01
N ALA A 314 9.97 -13.60 16.86
CA ALA A 314 10.31 -12.44 17.69
C ALA A 314 10.10 -12.72 19.19
N TYR A 315 9.01 -13.39 19.55
CA TYR A 315 8.76 -13.78 20.95
C TYR A 315 9.85 -14.70 21.50
N GLN A 316 10.26 -15.73 20.75
CA GLN A 316 11.32 -16.64 21.16
C GLN A 316 12.66 -15.92 21.33
N ARG A 317 12.98 -14.98 20.42
CA ARG A 317 14.19 -14.16 20.51
C ARG A 317 14.21 -13.30 21.77
N ILE A 318 13.08 -12.66 22.11
CA ILE A 318 12.96 -11.77 23.28
C ILE A 318 12.89 -12.58 24.58
N ASN A 319 12.35 -13.79 24.56
CA ASN A 319 12.14 -14.66 25.72
C ASN A 319 12.77 -16.05 25.48
N PRO A 320 14.09 -16.19 25.36
CA PRO A 320 14.73 -17.45 24.97
C PRO A 320 14.48 -18.59 25.96
N ASP A 321 14.30 -18.25 27.22
CA ASP A 321 14.08 -19.24 28.29
C ASP A 321 12.61 -19.63 28.50
N LYS A 322 11.67 -18.97 27.73
CA LYS A 322 10.24 -19.27 27.89
C LYS A 322 9.75 -20.14 26.75
N LYS A 323 9.20 -21.29 27.07
CA LYS A 323 8.50 -22.10 26.08
C LYS A 323 7.22 -21.40 25.65
N TYR A 324 7.12 -21.08 24.37
CA TYR A 324 5.88 -20.57 23.78
C TYR A 324 4.86 -21.70 23.61
N VAL A 325 3.64 -21.48 24.09
CA VAL A 325 2.50 -22.36 23.85
C VAL A 325 1.43 -21.54 23.15
N MET A 326 1.17 -21.85 21.87
CA MET A 326 0.14 -21.19 21.09
C MET A 326 -1.23 -21.33 21.76
N LYS A 327 -1.91 -20.22 21.97
CA LYS A 327 -3.29 -20.17 22.50
C LYS A 327 -4.20 -19.55 21.45
N TYR A 328 -5.31 -20.20 21.19
CA TYR A 328 -6.32 -19.64 20.31
C TYR A 328 -7.07 -18.50 20.97
N THR A 329 -7.28 -17.40 20.26
CA THR A 329 -8.02 -16.23 20.74
C THR A 329 -9.48 -16.56 21.10
N THR A 330 -10.04 -17.60 20.48
CA THR A 330 -11.39 -18.12 20.77
C THR A 330 -11.51 -18.73 22.16
N VAL A 331 -10.39 -19.15 22.79
CA VAL A 331 -10.36 -19.75 24.14
C VAL A 331 -10.13 -18.69 25.21
N SER A 332 -9.20 -17.77 24.96
CA SER A 332 -8.75 -16.78 25.96
C SER A 332 -9.38 -15.39 25.78
N GLY A 333 -10.07 -15.17 24.67
CA GLY A 333 -10.50 -13.83 24.26
C GLY A 333 -9.31 -12.91 23.98
N VAL A 334 -9.59 -11.66 23.72
CA VAL A 334 -8.61 -10.59 23.59
C VAL A 334 -9.05 -9.48 24.55
N ASN A 335 -8.19 -9.09 25.49
CA ASN A 335 -8.48 -8.02 26.43
C ASN A 335 -8.80 -6.72 25.66
N GLY A 336 -9.87 -6.01 26.05
CA GLY A 336 -10.34 -4.81 25.37
C GLY A 336 -11.40 -5.05 24.29
N PHE A 337 -11.73 -6.33 23.98
CA PHE A 337 -12.84 -6.70 23.12
C PHE A 337 -13.93 -7.39 23.97
N ASP A 338 -14.95 -6.65 24.36
CA ASP A 338 -16.04 -7.12 25.23
C ASP A 338 -17.19 -7.83 24.48
N GLY A 339 -17.13 -7.84 23.14
CA GLY A 339 -18.17 -8.45 22.30
C GLY A 339 -19.43 -7.61 22.10
N SER A 340 -19.57 -6.47 22.76
CA SER A 340 -20.77 -5.61 22.72
C SER A 340 -21.19 -5.19 21.32
N LYS A 341 -20.22 -4.95 20.40
CA LYS A 341 -20.52 -4.63 19.00
C LYS A 341 -21.13 -5.80 18.21
N LYS A 342 -20.92 -7.04 18.63
CA LYS A 342 -21.52 -8.23 17.99
C LYS A 342 -23.00 -8.38 18.33
N GLU A 343 -23.42 -7.97 19.51
CA GLU A 343 -24.83 -8.00 19.92
C GLU A 343 -25.64 -6.96 19.16
N ALA A 344 -25.13 -5.73 19.03
CA ALA A 344 -25.76 -4.68 18.24
C ALA A 344 -25.94 -5.07 16.75
N LYS A 345 -24.93 -5.70 16.12
CA LYS A 345 -25.06 -6.19 14.73
C LYS A 345 -26.04 -7.37 14.61
N ARG A 346 -26.15 -8.25 15.61
CA ARG A 346 -27.12 -9.35 15.61
C ARG A 346 -28.56 -8.87 15.79
N GLU A 347 -28.79 -7.81 16.56
CA GLU A 347 -30.11 -7.19 16.71
C GLU A 347 -30.55 -6.51 15.43
N VAL A 348 -29.66 -5.80 14.72
CA VAL A 348 -29.96 -5.18 13.43
C VAL A 348 -30.34 -6.22 12.37
N VAL A 349 -29.61 -7.34 12.29
CA VAL A 349 -29.94 -8.43 11.33
C VAL A 349 -31.26 -9.12 11.68
N LYS A 350 -31.63 -9.23 12.95
CA LYS A 350 -32.93 -9.79 13.37
C LYS A 350 -34.10 -8.84 13.12
N SER A 351 -33.86 -7.53 13.03
CA SER A 351 -34.89 -6.53 12.73
C SER A 351 -35.16 -6.35 11.24
N ILE A 352 -34.36 -6.97 10.37
CA ILE A 352 -34.48 -6.90 8.88
C ILE A 352 -35.15 -8.17 8.31
N ASN A 353 -35.32 -9.22 9.11
CA ASN A 353 -36.09 -10.45 8.79
C ASN A 353 -37.41 -10.46 9.56
#